data_cca65fcac5d661d2d42f4abd34d1b50f
#
_entry.id   cca65fcac5d661d2d42f4abd34d1b50f
#
_cell.length_a   1.000
_cell.length_b   1.000
_cell.length_c   1.000
_cell.angle_alpha   90.00
_cell.angle_beta   90.00
_cell.angle_gamma   90.00
#
_symmetry.space_group_name_H-M   'P 1'
#
loop_
_entity.id
_entity.type
_entity.pdbx_description
1 polymer ?
#
loop_
_entity_poly.entity_id
_entity_poly.type
_entity_poly.pdbx_seq_one_letter_code
_entity_poly.pdbx_strand_id
1 'polypeptide(L)'
;MVSISSASNTILSSIFNQVNLKMKIRNYNIYFNTHTISGIIICALLYVIFFAGSFSFFKKEISAWQNNISFYNQKVEAQQYSDFLDSVSNGYNLQGRDIIFYLQQNGAKGYVNFSASKDTIINKENLAAQAKKPEGASKGKGRRGRGGDGDSKYLNHDFLHNKTGDYSANYDMGEFLYRLHFLAQLNEVPIRVGIAPFGYLIAGITSFLFLFALITGLLLHWDKVGSNFFVFRPFNKWKTVWTDMHTALGVIGFPYQFMFAVTGVVLIINTVLITPFANVLYEEKTDKLYEDLEIIHTYPLEYSYKKLEKEFRLSDYLEKAKKKWPLSEYKRISIKNFGDENMYLVIEVEPHYNRSFAGSGILAIQVLNNKVLEEKSPYTDVTYINRVRSLIYRLHFGDFGGYPVKAVYFILGVLGCLVIVSGILIWLVARDKNNVIPRKRKFNFWTANVFLSICLSMLPVTAFTFIAIKIASPVTQEFIYAFYFRSWLIISLYYIIRRNLNRTNRETLFLGAVAAILVPIVNGIKTGCWFWDNFISGKMDLFIVDFLWLLLGIVSLSVFMYLLSSKRVGDVSHPVQYNLSRKAK
;
A
#
# COMPACT_ATOMS: atom_id res chain seq x y z
N MET A 1 -34.97 39.18 4.12
CA MET A 1 -33.81 38.23 3.95
C MET A 1 -32.47 38.85 4.34
N VAL A 2 -32.38 39.69 5.35
CA VAL A 2 -31.15 40.40 5.74
C VAL A 2 -30.73 40.16 7.21
N SER A 3 -31.52 39.44 8.01
CA SER A 3 -31.25 39.29 9.45
C SER A 3 -30.61 37.94 9.89
N ILE A 4 -30.42 36.97 8.98
CA ILE A 4 -29.85 35.66 9.34
C ILE A 4 -28.33 35.61 9.12
N SER A 5 -27.77 36.49 8.29
CA SER A 5 -26.35 36.53 7.97
C SER A 5 -25.48 37.18 9.08
N SER A 6 -26.03 38.07 9.88
CA SER A 6 -25.28 38.76 10.94
C SER A 6 -25.15 37.91 12.22
N ALA A 7 -26.16 37.10 12.54
CA ALA A 7 -26.13 36.23 13.71
C ALA A 7 -25.14 35.06 13.60
N SER A 8 -25.04 34.45 12.40
CA SER A 8 -24.08 33.35 12.18
C SER A 8 -22.62 33.82 12.18
N ASN A 9 -22.34 35.02 11.66
CA ASN A 9 -20.97 35.59 11.74
C ASN A 9 -20.58 35.99 13.17
N THR A 10 -21.55 36.41 14.00
CA THR A 10 -21.30 36.76 15.40
C THR A 10 -21.10 35.51 16.26
N ILE A 11 -21.81 34.43 16.00
CA ILE A 11 -21.65 33.15 16.70
C ILE A 11 -20.30 32.48 16.30
N LEU A 12 -19.96 32.48 15.04
CA LEU A 12 -18.65 31.97 14.57
C LEU A 12 -17.49 32.81 15.12
N SER A 13 -17.60 34.16 15.13
CA SER A 13 -16.57 35.03 15.72
C SER A 13 -16.50 34.89 17.22
N SER A 14 -17.60 34.67 17.94
CA SER A 14 -17.58 34.43 19.39
C SER A 14 -17.00 33.09 19.76
N ILE A 15 -17.25 32.03 18.98
CA ILE A 15 -16.63 30.72 19.13
C ILE A 15 -15.12 30.80 18.83
N PHE A 16 -14.71 31.53 17.81
CA PHE A 16 -13.29 31.74 17.50
C PHE A 16 -12.58 32.67 18.52
N ASN A 17 -13.28 33.63 19.11
CA ASN A 17 -12.69 34.53 20.13
C ASN A 17 -12.63 33.94 21.55
N GLN A 18 -13.43 32.91 21.86
CA GLN A 18 -13.35 32.23 23.18
C GLN A 18 -12.21 31.21 23.29
N VAL A 19 -11.51 30.86 22.20
CA VAL A 19 -10.38 29.91 22.21
C VAL A 19 -9.02 30.63 22.12
N ASN A 20 -8.90 31.84 22.61
CA ASN A 20 -7.58 32.48 22.81
C ASN A 20 -6.89 31.97 24.08
N LEU A 21 -6.79 30.66 24.24
CA LEU A 21 -5.88 30.04 25.22
C LEU A 21 -4.47 30.05 24.58
N LYS A 22 -3.73 31.17 24.76
CA LYS A 22 -2.28 31.19 24.48
C LYS A 22 -1.66 29.95 25.12
N MET A 23 -1.11 29.06 24.29
CA MET A 23 -0.46 27.85 24.74
C MET A 23 0.62 28.20 25.80
N LYS A 24 0.57 27.56 26.99
CA LYS A 24 1.61 27.74 28.02
C LYS A 24 2.96 27.30 27.44
N ILE A 25 4.04 28.04 27.72
CA ILE A 25 5.41 27.75 27.24
C ILE A 25 5.82 26.29 27.50
N ARG A 26 5.41 25.74 28.65
CA ARG A 26 5.67 24.34 28.99
C ARG A 26 5.04 23.38 27.97
N ASN A 27 3.77 23.58 27.63
CA ASN A 27 3.06 22.71 26.64
C ASN A 27 3.67 22.84 25.25
N TYR A 28 4.01 24.06 24.85
CA TYR A 28 4.74 24.30 23.60
C TYR A 28 6.03 23.47 23.52
N ASN A 29 6.85 23.53 24.57
CA ASN A 29 8.10 22.79 24.61
C ASN A 29 7.90 21.27 24.59
N ILE A 30 6.86 20.76 25.26
CA ILE A 30 6.51 19.33 25.23
C ILE A 30 6.14 18.93 23.80
N TYR A 31 5.19 19.61 23.18
CA TYR A 31 4.75 19.27 21.81
C TYR A 31 5.87 19.42 20.79
N PHE A 32 6.69 20.47 20.89
CA PHE A 32 7.83 20.70 20.01
C PHE A 32 8.86 19.57 20.10
N ASN A 33 9.26 19.19 21.32
CA ASN A 33 10.25 18.13 21.52
C ASN A 33 9.69 16.78 21.08
N THR A 34 8.45 16.47 21.43
CA THR A 34 7.79 15.21 21.07
C THR A 34 7.63 15.08 19.55
N HIS A 35 7.12 16.12 18.89
CA HIS A 35 7.01 16.15 17.43
C HIS A 35 8.38 15.97 16.74
N THR A 36 9.39 16.68 17.23
CA THR A 36 10.73 16.62 16.65
C THR A 36 11.39 15.25 16.84
N ILE A 37 11.31 14.68 18.04
CA ILE A 37 11.95 13.39 18.35
C ILE A 37 11.25 12.26 17.59
N SER A 38 9.93 12.17 17.67
CA SER A 38 9.17 11.14 16.92
C SER A 38 9.40 11.27 15.44
N GLY A 39 9.34 12.50 14.89
CA GLY A 39 9.56 12.75 13.48
C GLY A 39 10.94 12.31 12.98
N ILE A 40 12.03 12.61 13.71
CA ILE A 40 13.38 12.22 13.35
C ILE A 40 13.57 10.70 13.39
N ILE A 41 13.00 10.02 14.38
CA ILE A 41 13.13 8.56 14.51
C ILE A 41 12.50 7.85 13.31
N ILE A 42 11.33 8.30 12.85
CA ILE A 42 10.59 7.60 11.80
C ILE A 42 10.85 8.13 10.39
N CYS A 43 11.50 9.30 10.22
CA CYS A 43 11.53 10.04 8.95
C CYS A 43 11.95 9.20 7.74
N ALA A 44 12.97 8.36 7.85
CA ALA A 44 13.45 7.56 6.73
C ALA A 44 12.45 6.45 6.35
N LEU A 45 11.95 5.71 7.33
CA LEU A 45 10.95 4.66 7.10
C LEU A 45 9.64 5.26 6.62
N LEU A 46 9.23 6.37 7.23
CA LEU A 46 8.01 7.07 6.84
C LEU A 46 8.09 7.60 5.40
N TYR A 47 9.26 8.10 4.97
CA TYR A 47 9.47 8.50 3.58
C TYR A 47 9.30 7.32 2.62
N VAL A 48 9.92 6.17 2.92
CA VAL A 48 9.77 4.95 2.11
C VAL A 48 8.30 4.52 2.03
N ILE A 49 7.59 4.55 3.16
CA ILE A 49 6.16 4.23 3.25
C ILE A 49 5.33 5.17 2.37
N PHE A 50 5.53 6.49 2.48
CA PHE A 50 4.79 7.47 1.67
C PHE A 50 5.13 7.39 0.19
N PHE A 51 6.42 7.29 -0.15
CA PHE A 51 6.86 7.19 -1.53
C PHE A 51 6.30 5.94 -2.22
N ALA A 52 6.53 4.77 -1.64
CA ALA A 52 6.01 3.53 -2.19
C ALA A 52 4.47 3.47 -2.17
N GLY A 53 3.85 4.02 -1.11
CA GLY A 53 2.40 4.12 -0.97
C GLY A 53 1.75 4.97 -2.05
N SER A 54 2.39 6.08 -2.47
CA SER A 54 1.89 6.91 -3.57
C SER A 54 1.73 6.09 -4.85
N PHE A 55 2.71 5.29 -5.22
CA PHE A 55 2.63 4.41 -6.39
C PHE A 55 1.65 3.25 -6.18
N SER A 56 1.45 2.81 -4.95
CA SER A 56 0.58 1.67 -4.63
C SER A 56 -0.89 1.90 -4.98
N PHE A 57 -1.34 3.15 -5.09
CA PHE A 57 -2.69 3.48 -5.60
C PHE A 57 -2.87 3.05 -7.06
N PHE A 58 -1.77 2.94 -7.79
CA PHE A 58 -1.73 2.49 -9.18
C PHE A 58 -1.16 1.07 -9.33
N LYS A 59 -1.21 0.25 -8.28
CA LYS A 59 -0.69 -1.14 -8.30
C LYS A 59 -1.24 -1.95 -9.48
N LYS A 60 -2.56 -1.88 -9.70
CA LYS A 60 -3.25 -2.63 -10.76
C LYS A 60 -2.81 -2.17 -12.14
N GLU A 61 -2.70 -0.86 -12.31
CA GLU A 61 -2.28 -0.20 -13.55
C GLU A 61 -0.79 -0.48 -13.85
N ILE A 62 0.07 -0.44 -12.83
CA ILE A 62 1.49 -0.79 -12.98
C ILE A 62 1.66 -2.25 -13.38
N SER A 63 0.87 -3.16 -12.79
CA SER A 63 0.84 -4.58 -13.19
C SER A 63 0.39 -4.77 -14.64
N ALA A 64 -0.69 -4.09 -15.06
CA ALA A 64 -1.18 -4.08 -16.43
C ALA A 64 -0.13 -3.55 -17.40
N TRP A 65 0.47 -2.41 -17.07
CA TRP A 65 1.50 -1.74 -17.87
C TRP A 65 2.76 -2.59 -18.03
N GLN A 66 3.26 -3.21 -16.94
CA GLN A 66 4.44 -4.08 -17.02
C GLN A 66 4.23 -5.25 -17.99
N ASN A 67 3.07 -5.89 -17.91
CA ASN A 67 2.72 -7.06 -18.71
C ASN A 67 2.14 -6.71 -20.09
N ASN A 68 1.93 -5.43 -20.38
CA ASN A 68 1.28 -4.93 -21.60
C ASN A 68 -0.11 -5.54 -21.84
N ILE A 69 -0.87 -5.75 -20.77
CA ILE A 69 -2.20 -6.37 -20.79
C ILE A 69 -3.17 -5.42 -20.09
N SER A 70 -4.13 -4.86 -20.82
CA SER A 70 -5.16 -3.99 -20.26
C SER A 70 -6.29 -4.80 -19.65
N PHE A 71 -6.72 -4.42 -18.45
CA PHE A 71 -7.91 -4.93 -17.75
C PHE A 71 -9.02 -3.87 -17.65
N TYR A 72 -8.80 -2.70 -18.22
CA TYR A 72 -9.72 -1.59 -18.13
C TYR A 72 -11.03 -1.90 -18.89
N ASN A 73 -12.17 -1.72 -18.21
CA ASN A 73 -13.51 -2.04 -18.72
C ASN A 73 -13.74 -3.50 -19.14
N GLN A 74 -12.82 -4.41 -18.84
CA GLN A 74 -13.01 -5.84 -19.09
C GLN A 74 -13.71 -6.48 -17.88
N LYS A 75 -14.63 -7.39 -18.18
CA LYS A 75 -15.39 -8.15 -17.18
C LYS A 75 -15.08 -9.63 -17.30
N VAL A 76 -15.03 -10.30 -16.18
CA VAL A 76 -14.90 -11.75 -16.10
C VAL A 76 -16.30 -12.33 -15.93
N GLU A 77 -16.65 -13.25 -16.80
CA GLU A 77 -17.91 -13.98 -16.72
C GLU A 77 -17.82 -15.10 -15.67
N ALA A 78 -18.96 -15.43 -15.06
CA ALA A 78 -19.02 -16.48 -14.05
C ALA A 78 -18.46 -17.83 -14.55
N GLN A 79 -18.62 -18.11 -15.84
CA GLN A 79 -18.13 -19.32 -16.49
C GLN A 79 -16.61 -19.47 -16.41
N GLN A 80 -15.84 -18.38 -16.52
CA GLN A 80 -14.37 -18.43 -16.47
C GLN A 80 -13.82 -18.95 -15.13
N TYR A 81 -14.54 -18.71 -14.02
CA TYR A 81 -14.20 -19.29 -12.71
C TYR A 81 -14.52 -20.78 -12.65
N SER A 82 -15.60 -21.25 -13.31
CA SER A 82 -15.91 -22.66 -13.45
C SER A 82 -14.87 -23.37 -14.30
N ASP A 83 -14.54 -22.83 -15.47
CA ASP A 83 -13.54 -23.41 -16.40
C ASP A 83 -12.17 -23.58 -15.74
N PHE A 84 -11.78 -22.59 -14.92
CA PHE A 84 -10.55 -22.71 -14.11
C PHE A 84 -10.63 -23.85 -13.11
N LEU A 85 -11.74 -23.99 -12.39
CA LEU A 85 -11.92 -25.05 -11.40
C LEU A 85 -11.90 -26.43 -12.05
N ASP A 86 -12.57 -26.56 -13.18
CA ASP A 86 -12.60 -27.80 -13.99
C ASP A 86 -11.21 -28.14 -14.53
N SER A 87 -10.48 -27.16 -15.05
CA SER A 87 -9.09 -27.32 -15.50
C SER A 87 -8.16 -27.83 -14.39
N VAL A 88 -8.33 -27.33 -13.16
CA VAL A 88 -7.54 -27.78 -12.00
C VAL A 88 -7.94 -29.19 -11.58
N SER A 89 -9.25 -29.53 -11.63
CA SER A 89 -9.77 -30.83 -11.22
C SER A 89 -9.24 -31.98 -12.12
N ASN A 90 -8.94 -31.72 -13.37
CA ASN A 90 -8.38 -32.70 -14.31
C ASN A 90 -6.96 -33.19 -13.91
N GLY A 91 -6.21 -32.40 -13.15
CA GLY A 91 -4.84 -32.74 -12.75
C GLY A 91 -4.60 -32.80 -11.24
N TYR A 92 -5.63 -32.51 -10.43
CA TYR A 92 -5.52 -32.39 -8.98
C TYR A 92 -6.83 -32.75 -8.31
N ASN A 93 -6.80 -33.81 -7.48
CA ASN A 93 -8.00 -34.26 -6.79
C ASN A 93 -8.49 -33.21 -5.78
N LEU A 94 -9.69 -32.67 -6.02
CA LEU A 94 -10.30 -31.60 -5.21
C LEU A 94 -11.20 -32.12 -4.09
N GLN A 95 -11.50 -33.43 -4.04
CA GLN A 95 -12.39 -34.02 -3.04
C GLN A 95 -11.98 -33.69 -1.61
N GLY A 96 -12.92 -33.24 -0.80
CA GLY A 96 -12.73 -32.92 0.62
C GLY A 96 -11.91 -31.65 0.90
N ARG A 97 -11.61 -30.83 -0.13
CA ARG A 97 -10.84 -29.59 0.04
C ARG A 97 -11.71 -28.38 0.28
N ASP A 98 -11.15 -27.43 1.01
CA ASP A 98 -11.66 -26.07 1.02
C ASP A 98 -10.92 -25.28 -0.07
N ILE A 99 -11.67 -24.60 -0.95
CA ILE A 99 -11.13 -23.83 -2.08
C ILE A 99 -11.55 -22.39 -1.91
N ILE A 100 -10.59 -21.47 -1.84
CA ILE A 100 -10.87 -20.05 -1.60
C ILE A 100 -10.24 -19.22 -2.71
N PHE A 101 -11.09 -18.48 -3.44
CA PHE A 101 -10.68 -17.49 -4.43
C PHE A 101 -10.62 -16.12 -3.75
N TYR A 102 -9.46 -15.50 -3.77
CA TYR A 102 -9.25 -14.11 -3.37
C TYR A 102 -9.13 -13.27 -4.63
N LEU A 103 -10.19 -12.58 -5.00
CA LEU A 103 -10.29 -11.88 -6.28
C LEU A 103 -9.69 -10.47 -6.21
N GLN A 104 -9.06 -10.05 -7.29
CA GLN A 104 -8.42 -8.76 -7.49
C GLN A 104 -8.76 -8.23 -8.89
N GLN A 105 -8.49 -6.95 -9.15
CA GLN A 105 -8.69 -6.33 -10.46
C GLN A 105 -10.11 -6.58 -11.01
N ASN A 106 -11.12 -6.34 -10.17
CA ASN A 106 -12.53 -6.54 -10.52
C ASN A 106 -12.83 -8.00 -10.95
N GLY A 107 -12.14 -8.96 -10.31
CA GLY A 107 -12.29 -10.38 -10.60
C GLY A 107 -11.37 -10.93 -11.68
N ALA A 108 -10.69 -10.08 -12.46
CA ALA A 108 -9.84 -10.52 -13.57
C ALA A 108 -8.64 -11.36 -13.14
N LYS A 109 -8.07 -11.07 -11.99
CA LYS A 109 -6.96 -11.85 -11.40
C LYS A 109 -7.31 -12.28 -9.99
N GLY A 110 -6.69 -13.34 -9.51
CA GLY A 110 -6.87 -13.77 -8.14
C GLY A 110 -5.86 -14.82 -7.69
N TYR A 111 -5.87 -15.02 -6.39
CA TYR A 111 -5.18 -16.14 -5.75
C TYR A 111 -6.21 -17.18 -5.37
N VAL A 112 -5.94 -18.43 -5.71
CA VAL A 112 -6.79 -19.55 -5.33
C VAL A 112 -6.02 -20.46 -4.39
N ASN A 113 -6.55 -20.61 -3.19
CA ASN A 113 -5.99 -21.47 -2.17
C ASN A 113 -6.79 -22.78 -2.10
N PHE A 114 -6.11 -23.88 -2.22
CA PHE A 114 -6.64 -25.23 -2.05
C PHE A 114 -6.09 -25.78 -0.73
N SER A 115 -6.94 -26.06 0.24
CA SER A 115 -6.52 -26.71 1.50
C SER A 115 -6.05 -28.14 1.24
N ALA A 116 -5.39 -28.75 2.21
CA ALA A 116 -5.26 -30.20 2.23
C ALA A 116 -6.65 -30.86 2.23
N SER A 117 -6.77 -32.03 1.64
CA SER A 117 -8.04 -32.78 1.67
C SER A 117 -8.38 -33.19 3.10
N LYS A 118 -9.64 -33.03 3.50
CA LYS A 118 -10.19 -33.57 4.76
C LYS A 118 -10.35 -35.07 4.68
N ASP A 119 -10.40 -35.65 3.48
CA ASP A 119 -10.36 -37.08 3.26
C ASP A 119 -8.95 -37.60 3.55
N THR A 120 -8.86 -38.43 4.62
CA THR A 120 -7.57 -38.92 5.11
C THR A 120 -6.89 -39.88 4.14
N ILE A 121 -7.64 -40.60 3.30
CA ILE A 121 -7.11 -41.52 2.30
C ILE A 121 -6.51 -40.71 1.16
N ILE A 122 -7.29 -39.79 0.61
CA ILE A 122 -6.85 -38.93 -0.49
C ILE A 122 -5.64 -38.07 -0.06
N ASN A 123 -5.64 -37.55 1.16
CA ASN A 123 -4.52 -36.77 1.68
C ASN A 123 -3.23 -37.60 1.75
N LYS A 124 -3.29 -38.85 2.21
CA LYS A 124 -2.14 -39.76 2.25
C LYS A 124 -1.63 -40.13 0.85
N GLU A 125 -2.53 -40.40 -0.09
CA GLU A 125 -2.17 -40.70 -1.49
C GLU A 125 -1.46 -39.54 -2.16
N ASN A 126 -1.96 -38.32 -1.98
CA ASN A 126 -1.38 -37.11 -2.53
C ASN A 126 0.02 -36.81 -1.96
N LEU A 127 0.21 -37.00 -0.65
CA LEU A 127 1.53 -36.88 -0.01
C LEU A 127 2.53 -37.92 -0.55
N ALA A 128 2.09 -39.16 -0.73
CA ALA A 128 2.92 -40.21 -1.32
C ALA A 128 3.29 -39.94 -2.77
N ALA A 129 2.38 -39.36 -3.56
CA ALA A 129 2.65 -38.94 -4.94
C ALA A 129 3.64 -37.78 -5.04
N GLN A 130 3.57 -36.82 -4.11
CA GLN A 130 4.53 -35.70 -4.04
C GLN A 130 5.94 -36.17 -3.66
N ALA A 131 6.05 -37.12 -2.74
CA ALA A 131 7.34 -37.69 -2.33
C ALA A 131 8.07 -38.45 -3.46
N LYS A 132 7.36 -38.89 -4.49
CA LYS A 132 7.93 -39.60 -5.66
C LYS A 132 8.40 -38.68 -6.79
N LYS A 133 8.15 -37.36 -6.71
CA LYS A 133 8.63 -36.42 -7.72
C LYS A 133 10.13 -36.13 -7.51
N PRO A 134 10.96 -36.17 -8.58
CA PRO A 134 12.41 -35.88 -8.44
C PRO A 134 12.64 -34.47 -7.91
N GLU A 135 13.69 -34.30 -7.09
CA GLU A 135 14.06 -33.04 -6.40
C GLU A 135 14.41 -31.84 -7.31
N GLY A 136 14.20 -31.92 -8.60
CA GLY A 136 14.48 -30.87 -9.59
C GLY A 136 13.27 -29.98 -9.96
N ALA A 137 12.04 -30.33 -9.59
CA ALA A 137 10.89 -29.46 -9.80
C ALA A 137 10.85 -28.44 -8.65
N SER A 138 11.20 -27.21 -8.97
CA SER A 138 11.22 -26.00 -8.14
C SER A 138 10.38 -26.16 -6.88
N LYS A 139 11.04 -26.39 -5.74
CA LYS A 139 10.51 -26.01 -4.44
C LYS A 139 10.41 -24.48 -4.44
N GLY A 140 9.35 -23.97 -5.06
CA GLY A 140 8.97 -22.59 -4.82
C GLY A 140 9.01 -22.43 -3.30
N LYS A 141 9.85 -21.52 -2.79
CA LYS A 141 9.83 -21.11 -1.38
C LYS A 141 8.49 -20.42 -1.13
N GLY A 142 7.40 -21.21 -1.25
CA GLY A 142 6.08 -20.84 -0.82
C GLY A 142 6.20 -20.46 0.63
N ARG A 143 5.88 -19.21 0.90
CA ARG A 143 5.73 -18.62 2.22
C ARG A 143 5.20 -19.71 3.17
N ARG A 144 6.02 -20.16 4.13
CA ARG A 144 5.58 -20.94 5.29
C ARG A 144 4.57 -20.07 6.07
N GLY A 145 3.36 -19.98 5.52
CA GLY A 145 2.20 -19.44 6.21
C GLY A 145 1.52 -20.58 6.89
N ARG A 146 1.33 -20.45 8.18
CA ARG A 146 0.47 -21.23 9.09
C ARG A 146 0.23 -22.68 8.63
N GLY A 147 0.87 -23.63 9.29
CA GLY A 147 0.63 -25.06 9.35
C GLY A 147 -0.40 -25.64 8.37
N GLY A 148 -0.03 -25.78 7.11
CA GLY A 148 -0.74 -26.65 6.21
C GLY A 148 -0.07 -28.00 6.32
N ASP A 149 -0.56 -28.84 7.20
CA ASP A 149 -0.28 -30.27 7.15
C ASP A 149 -0.87 -30.79 5.85
N GLY A 150 -0.01 -31.25 4.94
CA GLY A 150 -0.45 -31.99 3.80
C GLY A 150 -0.33 -31.29 2.46
N ASP A 151 -1.05 -31.78 1.49
CA ASP A 151 -1.09 -31.39 0.07
C ASP A 151 -1.95 -30.14 -0.15
N SER A 152 -1.53 -28.98 0.38
CA SER A 152 -2.15 -27.69 0.08
C SER A 152 -1.49 -27.03 -1.14
N LYS A 153 -2.27 -26.35 -1.97
CA LYS A 153 -1.79 -25.68 -3.18
C LYS A 153 -2.28 -24.24 -3.23
N TYR A 154 -1.41 -23.36 -3.71
CA TYR A 154 -1.71 -21.94 -3.87
C TYR A 154 -1.35 -21.50 -5.28
N LEU A 155 -2.34 -21.07 -6.06
CA LEU A 155 -2.18 -20.67 -7.46
C LEU A 155 -2.52 -19.20 -7.63
N ASN A 156 -1.78 -18.52 -8.48
CA ASN A 156 -2.14 -17.22 -9.02
C ASN A 156 -2.70 -17.42 -10.43
N HIS A 157 -3.89 -16.88 -10.68
CA HIS A 157 -4.58 -17.08 -11.96
C HIS A 157 -5.13 -15.77 -12.52
N ASP A 158 -4.94 -15.58 -13.81
CA ASP A 158 -5.58 -14.55 -14.61
C ASP A 158 -6.79 -15.19 -15.30
N PHE A 159 -7.98 -14.93 -14.77
CA PHE A 159 -9.25 -15.49 -15.25
C PHE A 159 -9.63 -14.97 -16.64
N LEU A 160 -9.17 -13.75 -16.97
CA LEU A 160 -9.50 -13.13 -18.25
C LEU A 160 -8.70 -13.75 -19.40
N HIS A 161 -7.42 -14.07 -19.17
CA HIS A 161 -6.51 -14.61 -20.19
C HIS A 161 -6.17 -16.09 -19.98
N ASN A 162 -6.81 -16.74 -19.02
CA ASN A 162 -6.62 -18.16 -18.66
C ASN A 162 -5.13 -18.52 -18.45
N LYS A 163 -4.43 -17.71 -17.63
CA LYS A 163 -3.01 -17.94 -17.34
C LYS A 163 -2.81 -18.27 -15.87
N THR A 164 -2.27 -19.44 -15.58
CA THR A 164 -1.90 -19.88 -14.24
C THR A 164 -0.39 -19.76 -14.04
N GLY A 165 0.05 -19.34 -12.88
CA GLY A 165 1.47 -19.29 -12.55
C GLY A 165 1.71 -19.26 -11.04
N ASP A 166 2.97 -19.45 -10.67
CA ASP A 166 3.43 -19.30 -9.31
C ASP A 166 3.49 -17.82 -8.91
N TYR A 167 3.40 -17.53 -7.63
CA TYR A 167 3.48 -16.16 -7.10
C TYR A 167 4.75 -15.43 -7.53
N SER A 168 5.91 -16.10 -7.48
CA SER A 168 7.20 -15.51 -7.83
C SER A 168 7.34 -15.20 -9.32
N ALA A 169 6.74 -16.01 -10.18
CA ALA A 169 6.74 -15.82 -11.64
C ALA A 169 5.81 -14.68 -12.08
N ASN A 170 4.73 -14.44 -11.31
CA ASN A 170 3.76 -13.38 -11.57
C ASN A 170 4.00 -12.13 -10.72
N TYR A 171 5.18 -12.04 -10.05
CA TYR A 171 5.55 -10.89 -9.25
C TYR A 171 5.96 -9.73 -10.14
N ASP A 172 5.33 -8.59 -9.95
CA ASP A 172 5.54 -7.40 -10.76
C ASP A 172 5.93 -6.17 -9.92
N MET A 173 6.23 -5.06 -10.60
CA MET A 173 6.64 -3.80 -9.94
C MET A 173 5.50 -3.17 -9.13
N GLY A 174 4.25 -3.40 -9.51
CA GLY A 174 3.08 -2.96 -8.73
C GLY A 174 3.00 -3.67 -7.38
N GLU A 175 3.18 -5.01 -7.38
CA GLU A 175 3.27 -5.81 -6.15
C GLU A 175 4.50 -5.42 -5.32
N PHE A 176 5.64 -5.17 -5.97
CA PHE A 176 6.87 -4.75 -5.28
C PHE A 176 6.67 -3.45 -4.50
N LEU A 177 6.16 -2.39 -5.15
CA LEU A 177 5.94 -1.09 -4.51
C LEU A 177 4.86 -1.16 -3.42
N TYR A 178 3.78 -1.91 -3.67
CA TYR A 178 2.75 -2.17 -2.67
C TYR A 178 3.33 -2.85 -1.42
N ARG A 179 4.20 -3.85 -1.60
CA ARG A 179 4.84 -4.53 -0.47
C ARG A 179 5.89 -3.66 0.23
N LEU A 180 6.59 -2.80 -0.52
CA LEU A 180 7.55 -1.86 0.03
C LEU A 180 6.85 -0.81 0.91
N HIS A 181 5.62 -0.42 0.58
CA HIS A 181 4.81 0.51 1.36
C HIS A 181 4.61 0.08 2.83
N PHE A 182 4.47 -1.20 3.10
CA PHE A 182 4.38 -1.71 4.48
C PHE A 182 5.60 -2.54 4.90
N LEU A 183 6.74 -2.29 4.28
CA LEU A 183 8.06 -2.85 4.60
C LEU A 183 8.08 -4.39 4.60
N ALA A 184 7.25 -5.03 3.77
CA ALA A 184 7.12 -6.49 3.73
C ALA A 184 8.41 -7.22 3.37
N GLN A 185 9.38 -6.57 2.70
CA GLN A 185 10.69 -7.14 2.41
C GLN A 185 11.48 -7.46 3.70
N LEU A 186 11.24 -6.70 4.78
CA LEU A 186 11.83 -7.01 6.09
C LEU A 186 11.24 -8.26 6.75
N ASN A 187 10.15 -8.82 6.24
CA ASN A 187 9.58 -10.07 6.74
C ASN A 187 10.46 -11.30 6.43
N GLU A 188 11.45 -11.15 5.56
CA GLU A 188 12.46 -12.19 5.31
C GLU A 188 13.42 -12.34 6.48
N VAL A 189 13.55 -11.30 7.32
CA VAL A 189 14.29 -11.37 8.59
C VAL A 189 13.52 -12.30 9.54
N PRO A 190 14.17 -13.34 10.12
CA PRO A 190 13.50 -14.37 10.91
C PRO A 190 13.13 -13.91 12.33
N ILE A 191 12.73 -12.65 12.49
CA ILE A 191 12.26 -12.06 13.75
C ILE A 191 10.73 -11.96 13.68
N ARG A 192 10.04 -12.46 14.71
CA ARG A 192 8.59 -12.36 14.86
C ARG A 192 8.23 -11.92 16.27
N VAL A 193 7.17 -11.13 16.38
CA VAL A 193 6.55 -10.79 17.66
C VAL A 193 5.11 -11.31 17.61
N GLY A 194 4.85 -12.38 18.35
CA GLY A 194 3.61 -13.13 18.20
C GLY A 194 3.48 -13.70 16.79
N ILE A 195 2.35 -13.44 16.14
CA ILE A 195 2.10 -13.84 14.74
C ILE A 195 2.60 -12.81 13.71
N ALA A 196 2.97 -11.59 14.15
CA ALA A 196 3.34 -10.50 13.27
C ALA A 196 4.75 -10.64 12.74
N PRO A 197 4.96 -10.62 11.40
CA PRO A 197 6.28 -10.55 10.79
C PRO A 197 6.98 -9.22 11.10
N PHE A 198 8.31 -9.23 11.09
CA PHE A 198 9.14 -8.09 11.51
C PHE A 198 8.83 -6.79 10.74
N GLY A 199 8.68 -6.85 9.42
CA GLY A 199 8.36 -5.67 8.60
C GLY A 199 7.02 -5.03 8.97
N TYR A 200 6.00 -5.84 9.25
CA TYR A 200 4.69 -5.33 9.69
C TYR A 200 4.78 -4.65 11.06
N LEU A 201 5.55 -5.23 11.97
CA LEU A 201 5.77 -4.60 13.28
C LEU A 201 6.41 -3.21 13.13
N ILE A 202 7.48 -3.12 12.34
CA ILE A 202 8.18 -1.83 12.09
C ILE A 202 7.26 -0.83 11.38
N ALA A 203 6.49 -1.25 10.38
CA ALA A 203 5.53 -0.39 9.69
C ALA A 203 4.42 0.09 10.63
N GLY A 204 3.90 -0.78 11.50
CA GLY A 204 2.89 -0.43 12.51
C GLY A 204 3.39 0.58 13.53
N ILE A 205 4.59 0.38 14.08
CA ILE A 205 5.24 1.35 14.99
C ILE A 205 5.47 2.69 14.29
N THR A 206 5.94 2.66 13.04
CA THR A 206 6.15 3.89 12.25
C THR A 206 4.84 4.64 12.03
N SER A 207 3.76 3.95 11.69
CA SER A 207 2.43 4.55 11.51
C SER A 207 1.87 5.12 12.81
N PHE A 208 2.06 4.43 13.93
CA PHE A 208 1.64 4.92 15.25
C PHE A 208 2.41 6.19 15.66
N LEU A 209 3.73 6.19 15.52
CA LEU A 209 4.56 7.38 15.80
C LEU A 209 4.25 8.53 14.84
N PHE A 210 3.87 8.22 13.59
CA PHE A 210 3.41 9.22 12.64
C PHE A 210 2.09 9.87 13.08
N LEU A 211 1.10 9.08 13.50
CA LEU A 211 -0.15 9.59 14.07
C LEU A 211 0.14 10.54 15.27
N PHE A 212 1.06 10.13 16.12
CA PHE A 212 1.47 10.94 17.27
C PHE A 212 2.19 12.24 16.84
N ALA A 213 3.04 12.16 15.81
CA ALA A 213 3.69 13.35 15.24
C ALA A 213 2.66 14.30 14.60
N LEU A 214 1.64 13.82 13.92
CA LEU A 214 0.57 14.63 13.35
C LEU A 214 -0.22 15.38 14.43
N ILE A 215 -0.64 14.69 15.47
CA ILE A 215 -1.39 15.29 16.59
C ILE A 215 -0.53 16.36 17.29
N THR A 216 0.72 16.05 17.62
CA THR A 216 1.61 17.01 18.28
C THR A 216 1.98 18.18 17.39
N GLY A 217 2.13 17.98 16.07
CA GLY A 217 2.36 19.02 15.09
C GLY A 217 1.16 19.96 14.95
N LEU A 218 -0.06 19.42 14.93
CA LEU A 218 -1.29 20.22 14.92
C LEU A 218 -1.41 21.06 16.20
N LEU A 219 -1.21 20.43 17.37
CA LEU A 219 -1.27 21.13 18.65
C LEU A 219 -0.20 22.22 18.77
N LEU A 220 1.00 22.00 18.22
CA LEU A 220 2.08 22.98 18.20
C LEU A 220 1.71 24.26 17.43
N HIS A 221 0.92 24.13 16.37
CA HIS A 221 0.53 25.21 15.49
C HIS A 221 -0.95 25.60 15.62
N TRP A 222 -1.64 25.15 16.67
CA TRP A 222 -3.08 25.32 16.83
C TRP A 222 -3.56 26.74 16.62
N ASP A 223 -2.90 27.70 17.29
CA ASP A 223 -3.28 29.13 17.22
C ASP A 223 -3.01 29.77 15.84
N LYS A 224 -2.29 29.08 14.95
CA LYS A 224 -1.85 29.59 13.66
C LYS A 224 -2.26 28.70 12.47
N VAL A 225 -3.12 27.74 12.67
CA VAL A 225 -3.53 26.80 11.62
C VAL A 225 -4.09 27.54 10.41
N GLY A 226 -5.03 28.48 10.62
CA GLY A 226 -5.63 29.26 9.54
C GLY A 226 -4.63 30.16 8.82
N SER A 227 -3.73 30.84 9.54
CA SER A 227 -2.71 31.68 8.91
C SER A 227 -1.65 30.86 8.18
N ASN A 228 -1.24 29.73 8.71
CA ASN A 228 -0.24 28.85 8.10
C ASN A 228 -0.75 28.18 6.82
N PHE A 229 -2.05 28.02 6.66
CA PHE A 229 -2.65 27.45 5.44
C PHE A 229 -2.35 28.31 4.19
N PHE A 230 -2.28 29.65 4.34
CA PHE A 230 -2.10 30.58 3.22
C PHE A 230 -0.66 31.12 3.12
N VAL A 231 0.23 30.78 4.05
CA VAL A 231 1.58 31.37 4.08
C VAL A 231 2.57 30.46 3.37
N PHE A 232 2.94 30.86 2.15
CA PHE A 232 4.06 30.28 1.43
C PHE A 232 4.87 31.37 0.73
N ARG A 233 6.12 31.51 1.11
CA ARG A 233 7.04 32.56 0.64
C ARG A 233 8.20 31.99 -0.16
N PRO A 234 7.98 31.53 -1.40
CA PRO A 234 8.97 30.79 -2.18
C PRO A 234 10.23 31.58 -2.50
N PHE A 235 10.19 32.92 -2.38
CA PHE A 235 11.31 33.81 -2.75
C PHE A 235 12.15 34.26 -1.55
N ASN A 236 11.86 33.80 -0.34
CA ASN A 236 12.61 34.09 0.87
C ASN A 236 13.85 33.18 1.05
N LYS A 237 14.59 33.37 2.17
CA LYS A 237 15.70 32.50 2.56
C LYS A 237 15.25 31.04 2.66
N TRP A 238 16.13 30.12 2.33
CA TRP A 238 15.81 28.68 2.34
C TRP A 238 15.18 28.17 3.64
N LYS A 239 15.66 28.67 4.79
CA LYS A 239 15.04 28.34 6.08
C LYS A 239 13.55 28.67 6.12
N THR A 240 13.17 29.85 5.63
CA THR A 240 11.77 30.26 5.58
C THR A 240 10.98 29.40 4.59
N VAL A 241 11.54 29.13 3.42
CA VAL A 241 10.91 28.28 2.39
C VAL A 241 10.62 26.88 2.97
N TRP A 242 11.62 26.26 3.61
CA TRP A 242 11.41 24.93 4.24
C TRP A 242 10.38 24.97 5.36
N THR A 243 10.40 26.03 6.20
CA THR A 243 9.42 26.17 7.27
C THR A 243 8.01 26.34 6.72
N ASP A 244 7.84 27.27 5.77
CA ASP A 244 6.52 27.50 5.15
C ASP A 244 6.04 26.25 4.41
N MET A 245 6.91 25.54 3.68
CA MET A 245 6.56 24.31 2.99
C MET A 245 6.12 23.22 3.98
N HIS A 246 6.86 23.02 5.07
CA HIS A 246 6.49 22.02 6.10
C HIS A 246 5.15 22.36 6.76
N THR A 247 4.95 23.62 7.15
CA THR A 247 3.73 24.03 7.84
C THR A 247 2.53 24.12 6.91
N ALA A 248 2.66 24.76 5.74
CA ALA A 248 1.54 24.90 4.81
C ALA A 248 1.11 23.54 4.23
N LEU A 249 2.05 22.74 3.71
CA LEU A 249 1.73 21.42 3.19
C LEU A 249 1.27 20.46 4.30
N GLY A 250 1.84 20.60 5.51
CA GLY A 250 1.41 19.84 6.67
C GLY A 250 -0.04 20.14 7.07
N VAL A 251 -0.44 21.41 7.05
CA VAL A 251 -1.83 21.82 7.38
C VAL A 251 -2.80 21.43 6.26
N ILE A 252 -2.43 21.70 4.99
CA ILE A 252 -3.26 21.33 3.82
C ILE A 252 -3.45 19.81 3.75
N GLY A 253 -2.38 19.06 3.94
CA GLY A 253 -2.39 17.60 3.89
C GLY A 253 -2.94 16.92 5.15
N PHE A 254 -3.11 17.66 6.26
CA PHE A 254 -3.44 17.09 7.57
C PHE A 254 -4.65 16.15 7.56
N PRO A 255 -5.83 16.50 7.00
CA PRO A 255 -6.98 15.61 7.03
C PRO A 255 -6.70 14.24 6.40
N TYR A 256 -5.98 14.23 5.28
CA TYR A 256 -5.62 13.00 4.55
C TYR A 256 -4.49 12.25 5.24
N GLN A 257 -3.46 12.95 5.69
CA GLN A 257 -2.35 12.33 6.43
C GLN A 257 -2.83 11.71 7.74
N PHE A 258 -3.78 12.37 8.43
CA PHE A 258 -4.42 11.83 9.63
C PHE A 258 -5.23 10.58 9.31
N MET A 259 -6.04 10.61 8.25
CA MET A 259 -6.78 9.46 7.76
C MET A 259 -5.83 8.29 7.43
N PHE A 260 -4.73 8.54 6.69
CA PHE A 260 -3.75 7.50 6.35
C PHE A 260 -3.04 6.96 7.59
N ALA A 261 -2.71 7.81 8.57
CA ALA A 261 -2.10 7.37 9.81
C ALA A 261 -3.04 6.47 10.62
N VAL A 262 -4.29 6.89 10.84
CA VAL A 262 -5.29 6.12 11.58
C VAL A 262 -5.58 4.79 10.88
N THR A 263 -5.87 4.82 9.59
CA THR A 263 -6.19 3.60 8.83
C THR A 263 -4.97 2.67 8.72
N GLY A 264 -3.76 3.21 8.54
CA GLY A 264 -2.52 2.44 8.52
C GLY A 264 -2.23 1.76 9.86
N VAL A 265 -2.42 2.48 10.97
CA VAL A 265 -2.33 1.89 12.32
C VAL A 265 -3.30 0.74 12.48
N VAL A 266 -4.58 0.93 12.14
CA VAL A 266 -5.60 -0.12 12.30
C VAL A 266 -5.27 -1.34 11.43
N LEU A 267 -4.88 -1.14 10.16
CA LEU A 267 -4.59 -2.24 9.23
C LEU A 267 -3.39 -3.09 9.66
N ILE A 268 -2.36 -2.48 10.24
CA ILE A 268 -1.13 -3.18 10.63
C ILE A 268 -1.16 -3.65 12.08
N ILE A 269 -1.56 -2.80 13.03
CA ILE A 269 -1.58 -3.14 14.46
C ILE A 269 -2.59 -4.24 14.74
N ASN A 270 -3.69 -4.29 14.00
CA ASN A 270 -4.66 -5.39 14.11
C ASN A 270 -3.97 -6.77 14.03
N THR A 271 -2.99 -6.92 13.12
CA THR A 271 -2.22 -8.18 13.00
C THR A 271 -1.39 -8.49 14.24
N VAL A 272 -0.93 -7.47 14.97
CA VAL A 272 -0.16 -7.63 16.21
C VAL A 272 -1.07 -7.92 17.40
N LEU A 273 -2.22 -7.24 17.47
CA LEU A 273 -3.13 -7.31 18.61
C LEU A 273 -4.07 -8.52 18.58
N ILE A 274 -4.30 -9.12 17.42
CA ILE A 274 -5.24 -10.26 17.27
C ILE A 274 -4.92 -11.40 18.23
N THR A 275 -3.64 -11.77 18.36
CA THR A 275 -3.24 -12.89 19.24
C THR A 275 -3.49 -12.59 20.73
N PRO A 276 -3.06 -11.44 21.31
CA PRO A 276 -3.39 -11.10 22.68
C PRO A 276 -4.90 -11.02 22.94
N PHE A 277 -5.68 -10.46 22.01
CA PHE A 277 -7.13 -10.41 22.14
C PHE A 277 -7.76 -11.80 22.11
N ALA A 278 -7.33 -12.66 21.19
CA ALA A 278 -7.83 -14.03 21.10
C ALA A 278 -7.53 -14.80 22.40
N ASN A 279 -6.32 -14.65 22.96
CA ASN A 279 -5.92 -15.33 24.18
C ASN A 279 -6.73 -14.88 25.40
N VAL A 280 -6.98 -13.56 25.52
CA VAL A 280 -7.65 -12.99 26.70
C VAL A 280 -9.16 -13.13 26.63
N LEU A 281 -9.77 -12.88 25.48
CA LEU A 281 -11.22 -12.77 25.34
C LEU A 281 -11.88 -14.04 24.73
N TYR A 282 -11.11 -14.87 24.02
CA TYR A 282 -11.63 -16.02 23.27
C TYR A 282 -10.97 -17.34 23.65
N GLU A 283 -10.26 -17.40 24.78
CA GLU A 283 -9.62 -18.63 25.25
C GLU A 283 -8.77 -19.33 24.17
N GLU A 284 -7.96 -18.54 23.43
CA GLU A 284 -7.16 -18.97 22.28
C GLU A 284 -7.96 -19.41 21.02
N LYS A 285 -9.27 -19.33 21.04
CA LYS A 285 -10.14 -19.66 19.90
C LYS A 285 -10.15 -18.53 18.86
N THR A 286 -9.07 -18.42 18.10
CA THR A 286 -8.90 -17.38 17.07
C THR A 286 -10.00 -17.41 16.01
N ASP A 287 -10.52 -18.58 15.68
CA ASP A 287 -11.56 -18.72 14.65
C ASP A 287 -12.87 -18.05 15.08
N LYS A 288 -13.26 -18.18 16.35
CA LYS A 288 -14.42 -17.48 16.91
C LYS A 288 -14.26 -15.97 16.87
N LEU A 289 -13.05 -15.46 17.16
CA LEU A 289 -12.75 -14.03 17.00
C LEU A 289 -12.91 -13.59 15.52
N TYR A 290 -12.44 -14.39 14.57
CA TYR A 290 -12.59 -14.05 13.15
C TYR A 290 -14.03 -14.14 12.67
N GLU A 291 -14.86 -15.02 13.22
CA GLU A 291 -16.30 -15.06 12.98
C GLU A 291 -16.99 -13.82 13.51
N ASP A 292 -16.75 -13.44 14.77
CA ASP A 292 -17.31 -12.24 15.40
C ASP A 292 -16.89 -10.95 14.68
N LEU A 293 -15.69 -10.92 14.08
CA LEU A 293 -15.22 -9.85 13.22
C LEU A 293 -15.74 -9.95 11.77
N GLU A 294 -16.58 -10.93 11.46
CA GLU A 294 -17.10 -11.19 10.12
C GLU A 294 -16.00 -11.33 9.05
N ILE A 295 -14.83 -11.85 9.43
CA ILE A 295 -13.70 -12.12 8.53
C ILE A 295 -13.86 -13.48 7.86
N ILE A 296 -14.38 -14.47 8.61
CA ILE A 296 -14.70 -15.80 8.12
C ILE A 296 -16.18 -16.11 8.43
N HIS A 297 -16.77 -16.96 7.59
CA HIS A 297 -18.14 -17.43 7.74
C HIS A 297 -18.10 -18.95 7.72
N THR A 298 -18.46 -19.58 8.84
CA THR A 298 -18.49 -21.02 9.00
C THR A 298 -19.91 -21.47 9.32
N TYR A 299 -20.29 -22.65 8.87
CA TYR A 299 -21.59 -23.24 9.10
C TYR A 299 -21.38 -24.66 9.65
N PRO A 300 -22.32 -25.19 10.45
CA PRO A 300 -22.19 -26.50 11.09
C PRO A 300 -22.38 -27.65 10.07
N LEU A 301 -21.61 -27.62 9.00
CA LEU A 301 -21.59 -28.62 7.93
C LEU A 301 -20.17 -29.21 7.86
N GLU A 302 -19.95 -30.24 8.67
CA GLU A 302 -18.67 -30.96 8.67
C GLU A 302 -18.56 -31.91 7.48
N TYR A 303 -17.33 -32.29 7.13
CA TYR A 303 -17.07 -33.25 6.06
C TYR A 303 -17.63 -34.63 6.46
N SER A 304 -18.54 -35.18 5.62
CA SER A 304 -19.33 -36.36 5.96
C SER A 304 -18.76 -37.68 5.39
N TYR A 305 -17.74 -37.60 4.53
CA TYR A 305 -17.20 -38.72 3.75
C TYR A 305 -18.21 -39.36 2.77
N LYS A 306 -19.31 -38.66 2.47
CA LYS A 306 -20.28 -39.10 1.49
C LYS A 306 -20.18 -38.21 0.25
N LYS A 307 -20.08 -38.85 -0.91
CA LYS A 307 -19.94 -38.15 -2.17
C LYS A 307 -21.22 -37.37 -2.53
N LEU A 308 -21.03 -36.13 -2.99
CA LEU A 308 -22.12 -35.35 -3.57
C LEU A 308 -22.59 -35.99 -4.87
N GLU A 309 -23.85 -36.43 -4.93
CA GLU A 309 -24.44 -37.03 -6.16
C GLU A 309 -24.94 -36.01 -7.16
N LYS A 310 -24.96 -34.74 -6.78
CA LYS A 310 -25.43 -33.63 -7.62
C LYS A 310 -24.31 -33.02 -8.46
N GLU A 311 -24.62 -32.74 -9.74
CA GLU A 311 -23.71 -31.96 -10.60
C GLU A 311 -23.53 -30.56 -10.00
N PHE A 312 -22.28 -30.12 -9.90
CA PHE A 312 -21.89 -28.83 -9.38
C PHE A 312 -21.24 -27.97 -10.47
N ARG A 313 -21.83 -26.81 -10.72
CA ARG A 313 -21.25 -25.76 -11.58
C ARG A 313 -21.14 -24.48 -10.80
N LEU A 314 -19.94 -23.99 -10.61
CA LEU A 314 -19.68 -22.76 -9.83
C LEU A 314 -20.39 -21.54 -10.45
N SER A 315 -20.43 -21.46 -11.79
CA SER A 315 -21.08 -20.38 -12.53
C SER A 315 -22.53 -20.18 -12.13
N ASP A 316 -23.31 -21.27 -11.92
CA ASP A 316 -24.75 -21.18 -11.59
C ASP A 316 -24.99 -20.42 -10.27
N TYR A 317 -24.11 -20.64 -9.29
CA TYR A 317 -24.20 -19.99 -7.98
C TYR A 317 -23.71 -18.53 -8.03
N LEU A 318 -22.67 -18.25 -8.82
CA LEU A 318 -22.18 -16.90 -9.04
C LEU A 318 -23.23 -16.04 -9.74
N GLU A 319 -23.90 -16.58 -10.75
CA GLU A 319 -24.99 -15.89 -11.41
C GLU A 319 -26.18 -15.62 -10.48
N LYS A 320 -26.52 -16.53 -9.57
CA LYS A 320 -27.55 -16.28 -8.54
C LYS A 320 -27.19 -15.06 -7.69
N ALA A 321 -25.92 -14.96 -7.24
CA ALA A 321 -25.46 -13.81 -6.49
C ALA A 321 -25.49 -12.52 -7.34
N LYS A 322 -25.12 -12.59 -8.62
CA LYS A 322 -25.13 -11.45 -9.53
C LYS A 322 -26.53 -10.97 -9.86
N LYS A 323 -27.51 -11.88 -10.01
CA LYS A 323 -28.93 -11.53 -10.17
C LYS A 323 -29.49 -10.81 -8.96
N LYS A 324 -29.09 -11.22 -7.73
CA LYS A 324 -29.51 -10.53 -6.51
C LYS A 324 -28.89 -9.14 -6.37
N TRP A 325 -27.62 -9.01 -6.69
CA TRP A 325 -26.84 -7.76 -6.53
C TRP A 325 -26.09 -7.38 -7.81
N PRO A 326 -26.77 -6.91 -8.85
CA PRO A 326 -26.19 -6.68 -10.18
C PRO A 326 -25.01 -5.69 -10.20
N LEU A 327 -25.03 -4.70 -9.29
CA LEU A 327 -24.00 -3.65 -9.18
C LEU A 327 -22.89 -3.98 -8.16
N SER A 328 -22.81 -5.23 -7.71
CA SER A 328 -21.72 -5.67 -6.81
C SER A 328 -20.65 -6.43 -7.58
N GLU A 329 -19.45 -6.47 -7.01
CA GLU A 329 -18.31 -7.24 -7.51
C GLU A 329 -18.00 -8.38 -6.55
N TYR A 330 -17.56 -9.52 -7.09
CA TYR A 330 -17.10 -10.63 -6.27
C TYR A 330 -15.78 -10.26 -5.61
N LYS A 331 -15.72 -10.42 -4.29
CA LYS A 331 -14.53 -10.19 -3.49
C LYS A 331 -13.81 -11.48 -3.13
N ARG A 332 -14.59 -12.43 -2.62
CA ARG A 332 -14.11 -13.75 -2.22
C ARG A 332 -15.16 -14.81 -2.52
N ILE A 333 -14.71 -15.94 -3.04
CA ILE A 333 -15.56 -17.11 -3.25
C ILE A 333 -14.92 -18.24 -2.45
N SER A 334 -15.66 -18.80 -1.52
CA SER A 334 -15.19 -19.92 -0.69
C SER A 334 -16.07 -21.12 -0.93
N ILE A 335 -15.46 -22.21 -1.38
CA ILE A 335 -16.10 -23.52 -1.52
C ILE A 335 -15.56 -24.38 -0.38
N LYS A 336 -16.43 -24.93 0.41
CA LYS A 336 -16.10 -25.77 1.55
C LYS A 336 -16.55 -27.20 1.32
N ASN A 337 -15.75 -28.17 1.76
CA ASN A 337 -16.02 -29.60 1.62
C ASN A 337 -16.29 -30.03 0.17
N PHE A 338 -15.41 -29.64 -0.76
CA PHE A 338 -15.63 -29.89 -2.19
C PHE A 338 -15.91 -31.37 -2.48
N GLY A 339 -17.00 -31.64 -3.22
CA GLY A 339 -17.42 -32.97 -3.63
C GLY A 339 -18.12 -33.82 -2.56
N ASP A 340 -18.33 -33.28 -1.35
CA ASP A 340 -19.04 -33.95 -0.23
C ASP A 340 -20.52 -33.54 -0.19
N GLU A 341 -21.41 -34.38 0.34
CA GLU A 341 -22.83 -34.04 0.50
C GLU A 341 -23.05 -32.77 1.33
N ASN A 342 -22.14 -32.47 2.27
CA ASN A 342 -22.09 -31.24 3.07
C ASN A 342 -21.30 -30.09 2.44
N MET A 343 -21.14 -30.13 1.12
CA MET A 343 -20.52 -29.03 0.37
C MET A 343 -21.38 -27.77 0.44
N TYR A 344 -20.73 -26.64 0.73
CA TYR A 344 -21.38 -25.33 0.67
C TYR A 344 -20.46 -24.25 0.11
N LEU A 345 -21.09 -23.20 -0.46
CA LEU A 345 -20.45 -22.02 -0.97
C LEU A 345 -20.72 -20.81 -0.10
N VAL A 346 -19.72 -19.94 0.03
CA VAL A 346 -19.86 -18.60 0.57
C VAL A 346 -19.34 -17.60 -0.48
N ILE A 347 -20.23 -16.79 -1.03
CA ILE A 347 -19.93 -15.77 -2.04
C ILE A 347 -19.99 -14.43 -1.34
N GLU A 348 -18.84 -13.78 -1.19
CA GLU A 348 -18.75 -12.43 -0.66
C GLU A 348 -18.68 -11.43 -1.81
N VAL A 349 -19.49 -10.39 -1.73
CA VAL A 349 -19.55 -9.32 -2.72
C VAL A 349 -19.32 -7.96 -2.07
N GLU A 350 -18.71 -7.05 -2.81
CA GLU A 350 -18.60 -5.64 -2.45
C GLU A 350 -19.53 -4.80 -3.30
N PRO A 351 -20.26 -3.82 -2.70
CA PRO A 351 -21.11 -2.92 -3.47
C PRO A 351 -20.25 -1.97 -4.29
N HIS A 352 -20.70 -1.62 -5.48
CA HIS A 352 -20.12 -0.52 -6.21
C HIS A 352 -20.29 0.79 -5.42
N TYR A 353 -19.25 1.61 -5.36
CA TYR A 353 -19.20 2.82 -4.52
C TYR A 353 -20.33 3.82 -4.79
N ASN A 354 -20.90 3.86 -6.01
CA ASN A 354 -22.05 4.71 -6.35
C ASN A 354 -23.34 4.30 -5.64
N ARG A 355 -23.42 3.06 -5.14
CA ARG A 355 -24.60 2.54 -4.43
C ARG A 355 -24.42 2.54 -2.92
N SER A 356 -23.24 2.10 -2.46
CA SER A 356 -22.90 2.13 -1.04
C SER A 356 -21.40 2.32 -0.90
N PHE A 357 -21.01 3.27 -0.07
CA PHE A 357 -19.59 3.56 0.16
C PHE A 357 -18.91 2.47 1.01
N ALA A 358 -19.64 1.82 1.90
CA ALA A 358 -19.11 0.81 2.79
C ALA A 358 -20.09 -0.34 2.95
N GLY A 359 -19.57 -1.54 3.15
CA GLY A 359 -20.33 -2.77 3.36
C GLY A 359 -19.82 -3.91 2.52
N SER A 360 -20.29 -5.12 2.82
CA SER A 360 -20.14 -6.31 1.99
C SER A 360 -21.39 -7.18 2.12
N GLY A 361 -21.75 -7.87 1.05
CA GLY A 361 -22.85 -8.83 1.05
C GLY A 361 -22.32 -10.26 1.09
N ILE A 362 -23.14 -11.17 1.58
CA ILE A 362 -22.83 -12.60 1.72
C ILE A 362 -24.00 -13.39 1.19
N LEU A 363 -23.70 -14.38 0.35
CA LEU A 363 -24.62 -15.42 -0.04
C LEU A 363 -23.99 -16.76 0.23
N ALA A 364 -24.49 -17.47 1.24
CA ALA A 364 -24.05 -18.83 1.58
C ALA A 364 -25.13 -19.84 1.18
N ILE A 365 -24.73 -20.90 0.46
CA ILE A 365 -25.66 -21.89 -0.10
C ILE A 365 -25.08 -23.29 0.11
N GLN A 366 -25.86 -24.20 0.67
CA GLN A 366 -25.57 -25.64 0.66
C GLN A 366 -25.89 -26.21 -0.73
N VAL A 367 -24.94 -26.95 -1.31
CA VAL A 367 -25.03 -27.40 -2.71
C VAL A 367 -26.05 -28.50 -2.91
N LEU A 368 -26.12 -29.48 -2.00
CA LEU A 368 -26.98 -30.68 -2.12
C LEU A 368 -28.44 -30.31 -2.40
N ASN A 369 -29.01 -29.42 -1.60
CA ASN A 369 -30.44 -29.07 -1.63
C ASN A 369 -30.72 -27.63 -2.08
N ASN A 370 -29.69 -26.87 -2.47
CA ASN A 370 -29.75 -25.43 -2.79
C ASN A 370 -30.30 -24.56 -1.64
N LYS A 371 -30.20 -25.04 -0.40
CA LYS A 371 -30.65 -24.30 0.78
C LYS A 371 -29.77 -23.08 1.00
N VAL A 372 -30.37 -21.91 1.09
CA VAL A 372 -29.68 -20.69 1.51
C VAL A 372 -29.41 -20.80 3.01
N LEU A 373 -28.14 -20.77 3.40
CA LEU A 373 -27.68 -20.84 4.80
C LEU A 373 -27.64 -19.42 5.40
N GLU A 374 -27.17 -18.47 4.61
CA GLU A 374 -27.09 -17.06 5.00
C GLU A 374 -27.23 -16.19 3.77
N GLU A 375 -27.98 -15.10 3.91
CA GLU A 375 -28.11 -14.05 2.91
C GLU A 375 -28.06 -12.71 3.62
N LYS A 376 -27.03 -11.91 3.30
CA LYS A 376 -26.87 -10.53 3.77
C LYS A 376 -26.68 -9.60 2.57
N SER A 377 -27.55 -8.63 2.45
CA SER A 377 -27.45 -7.62 1.39
C SER A 377 -26.26 -6.69 1.64
N PRO A 378 -25.43 -6.39 0.63
CA PRO A 378 -24.34 -5.40 0.77
C PRO A 378 -24.85 -3.97 0.94
N TYR A 379 -26.16 -3.74 0.86
CA TYR A 379 -26.77 -2.40 0.91
C TYR A 379 -27.56 -2.16 2.20
N THR A 380 -28.34 -3.14 2.68
CA THR A 380 -29.29 -2.99 3.79
C THR A 380 -28.83 -3.68 5.07
N ASP A 381 -28.20 -4.85 4.97
CA ASP A 381 -27.93 -5.73 6.11
C ASP A 381 -26.46 -5.62 6.60
N VAL A 382 -25.91 -4.42 6.47
CA VAL A 382 -24.50 -4.17 6.82
C VAL A 382 -24.37 -3.88 8.31
N THR A 383 -23.69 -4.76 9.04
CA THR A 383 -23.37 -4.58 10.46
C THR A 383 -22.42 -3.40 10.68
N TYR A 384 -22.38 -2.89 11.91
CA TYR A 384 -21.45 -1.81 12.28
C TYR A 384 -19.98 -2.21 12.05
N ILE A 385 -19.61 -3.43 12.42
CA ILE A 385 -18.24 -3.97 12.27
C ILE A 385 -17.85 -4.02 10.79
N ASN A 386 -18.72 -4.58 9.95
CA ASN A 386 -18.48 -4.67 8.52
C ASN A 386 -18.37 -3.28 7.87
N ARG A 387 -19.24 -2.34 8.29
CA ARG A 387 -19.23 -0.96 7.77
C ARG A 387 -17.95 -0.24 8.14
N VAL A 388 -17.50 -0.30 9.39
CA VAL A 388 -16.26 0.34 9.86
C VAL A 388 -15.05 -0.29 9.16
N ARG A 389 -14.99 -1.62 9.08
CA ARG A 389 -13.90 -2.33 8.40
C ARG A 389 -13.81 -1.94 6.92
N SER A 390 -14.90 -2.02 6.19
CA SER A 390 -14.91 -1.68 4.76
C SER A 390 -14.60 -0.19 4.52
N LEU A 391 -15.07 0.70 5.39
CA LEU A 391 -14.73 2.12 5.35
C LEU A 391 -13.22 2.36 5.49
N ILE A 392 -12.57 1.72 6.47
CA ILE A 392 -11.12 1.83 6.69
C ILE A 392 -10.35 1.38 5.45
N TYR A 393 -10.72 0.23 4.88
CA TYR A 393 -10.09 -0.26 3.65
C TYR A 393 -10.27 0.72 2.48
N ARG A 394 -11.50 1.16 2.20
CA ARG A 394 -11.78 2.09 1.09
C ARG A 394 -11.06 3.43 1.22
N LEU A 395 -11.06 4.01 2.42
CA LEU A 395 -10.35 5.25 2.68
C LEU A 395 -8.84 5.10 2.53
N HIS A 396 -8.29 3.96 2.93
CA HIS A 396 -6.84 3.75 2.83
C HIS A 396 -6.39 3.45 1.40
N PHE A 397 -7.14 2.61 0.68
CA PHE A 397 -6.76 2.18 -0.68
C PHE A 397 -7.17 3.17 -1.78
N GLY A 398 -8.12 4.09 -1.50
CA GLY A 398 -8.60 5.04 -2.50
C GLY A 398 -9.25 4.38 -3.71
N ASP A 399 -9.86 3.21 -3.53
CA ASP A 399 -10.44 2.40 -4.60
C ASP A 399 -11.85 2.84 -5.03
N PHE A 400 -12.28 3.97 -4.53
CA PHE A 400 -13.53 4.65 -4.89
C PHE A 400 -13.26 5.88 -5.76
N GLY A 401 -14.19 6.24 -6.63
CA GLY A 401 -14.10 7.45 -7.46
C GLY A 401 -13.10 7.41 -8.62
N GLY A 402 -12.54 6.24 -8.93
CA GLY A 402 -11.70 6.02 -10.11
C GLY A 402 -10.38 6.80 -10.13
N TYR A 403 -9.90 7.13 -11.33
CA TYR A 403 -8.62 7.82 -11.53
C TYR A 403 -8.50 9.20 -10.88
N PRO A 404 -9.54 10.06 -10.83
CA PRO A 404 -9.42 11.36 -10.15
C PRO A 404 -9.06 11.22 -8.66
N VAL A 405 -9.69 10.29 -7.94
CA VAL A 405 -9.37 10.05 -6.52
C VAL A 405 -7.97 9.47 -6.35
N LYS A 406 -7.58 8.51 -7.19
CA LYS A 406 -6.22 7.96 -7.19
C LYS A 406 -5.16 9.03 -7.46
N ALA A 407 -5.41 9.95 -8.39
CA ALA A 407 -4.50 11.06 -8.68
C ALA A 407 -4.36 12.00 -7.48
N VAL A 408 -5.47 12.36 -6.82
CA VAL A 408 -5.44 13.17 -5.60
C VAL A 408 -4.65 12.47 -4.50
N TYR A 409 -4.88 11.17 -4.27
CA TYR A 409 -4.17 10.40 -3.26
C TYR A 409 -2.67 10.28 -3.56
N PHE A 410 -2.31 10.09 -4.83
CA PHE A 410 -0.92 10.09 -5.28
C PHE A 410 -0.23 11.42 -4.97
N ILE A 411 -0.87 12.54 -5.34
CA ILE A 411 -0.35 13.90 -5.07
C ILE A 411 -0.17 14.10 -3.57
N LEU A 412 -1.16 13.74 -2.75
CA LEU A 412 -1.10 13.87 -1.29
C LEU A 412 0.00 12.99 -0.67
N GLY A 413 0.24 11.81 -1.23
CA GLY A 413 1.37 10.96 -0.83
C GLY A 413 2.72 11.61 -1.16
N VAL A 414 2.88 12.16 -2.35
CA VAL A 414 4.10 12.92 -2.75
C VAL A 414 4.28 14.17 -1.88
N LEU A 415 3.19 14.90 -1.58
CA LEU A 415 3.24 16.03 -0.64
C LEU A 415 3.70 15.58 0.75
N GLY A 416 3.27 14.41 1.21
CA GLY A 416 3.79 13.79 2.44
C GLY A 416 5.30 13.61 2.42
N CYS A 417 5.87 13.12 1.31
CA CYS A 417 7.33 13.04 1.13
C CYS A 417 8.01 14.42 1.25
N LEU A 418 7.42 15.46 0.67
CA LEU A 418 7.96 16.83 0.76
C LEU A 418 7.89 17.39 2.18
N VAL A 419 6.81 17.11 2.92
CA VAL A 419 6.69 17.47 4.34
C VAL A 419 7.81 16.82 5.16
N ILE A 420 8.10 15.54 4.94
CA ILE A 420 9.15 14.82 5.66
C ILE A 420 10.54 15.41 5.33
N VAL A 421 10.85 15.63 4.05
CA VAL A 421 12.12 16.21 3.62
C VAL A 421 12.30 17.63 4.19
N SER A 422 11.28 18.48 4.09
CA SER A 422 11.35 19.84 4.64
C SER A 422 11.52 19.83 6.17
N GLY A 423 10.89 18.90 6.87
CA GLY A 423 11.06 18.72 8.32
C GLY A 423 12.51 18.43 8.72
N ILE A 424 13.19 17.53 8.02
CA ILE A 424 14.62 17.23 8.25
C ILE A 424 15.50 18.45 7.96
N LEU A 425 15.21 19.18 6.90
CA LEU A 425 15.99 20.37 6.54
C LEU A 425 15.82 21.49 7.57
N ILE A 426 14.61 21.74 8.06
CA ILE A 426 14.36 22.68 9.18
C ILE A 426 15.11 22.23 10.43
N TRP A 427 15.02 20.95 10.77
CA TRP A 427 15.69 20.38 11.94
C TRP A 427 17.20 20.56 11.87
N LEU A 428 17.83 20.36 10.71
CA LEU A 428 19.25 20.55 10.49
C LEU A 428 19.64 22.02 10.67
N VAL A 429 18.96 22.92 9.94
CA VAL A 429 19.26 24.37 9.98
C VAL A 429 19.06 24.96 11.36
N ALA A 430 18.04 24.51 12.12
CA ALA A 430 17.80 24.99 13.48
C ALA A 430 18.93 24.61 14.46
N ARG A 431 19.70 23.55 14.15
CA ARG A 431 20.78 23.00 14.98
C ARG A 431 22.17 23.26 14.45
N ASP A 432 22.31 23.88 13.27
CA ASP A 432 23.57 24.29 12.69
C ASP A 432 23.91 25.74 13.09
N LYS A 433 24.11 25.95 14.39
CA LYS A 433 24.45 27.25 14.98
C LYS A 433 25.88 27.22 15.56
N ASN A 434 26.55 28.38 15.58
CA ASN A 434 27.93 28.50 16.06
C ASN A 434 28.10 28.14 17.55
N ASN A 435 27.05 28.29 18.35
CA ASN A 435 27.04 27.93 19.78
C ASN A 435 26.78 26.43 20.04
N VAL A 436 26.57 25.62 19.00
CA VAL A 436 26.38 24.18 19.16
C VAL A 436 27.73 23.48 19.10
N ILE A 437 27.97 22.56 20.04
CA ILE A 437 29.20 21.78 20.14
C ILE A 437 29.52 21.09 18.78
N PRO A 438 30.76 21.17 18.27
CA PRO A 438 31.13 20.63 16.96
C PRO A 438 30.76 19.15 16.74
N ARG A 439 30.87 18.32 17.76
CA ARG A 439 30.48 16.90 17.71
C ARG A 439 28.98 16.72 17.43
N LYS A 440 28.11 17.54 18.05
CA LYS A 440 26.67 17.52 17.81
C LYS A 440 26.32 18.03 16.41
N ARG A 441 27.00 19.08 15.94
CA ARG A 441 26.81 19.59 14.56
C ARG A 441 27.18 18.52 13.54
N LYS A 442 28.30 17.83 13.72
CA LYS A 442 28.72 16.73 12.84
C LYS A 442 27.68 15.60 12.83
N PHE A 443 27.17 15.20 13.99
CA PHE A 443 26.11 14.20 14.10
C PHE A 443 24.84 14.63 13.33
N ASN A 444 24.36 15.85 13.55
CA ASN A 444 23.17 16.37 12.87
C ASN A 444 23.33 16.39 11.35
N PHE A 445 24.51 16.83 10.87
CA PHE A 445 24.83 16.80 9.44
C PHE A 445 24.80 15.37 8.87
N TRP A 446 25.43 14.41 9.57
CA TRP A 446 25.42 13.01 9.11
C TRP A 446 24.03 12.41 9.08
N THR A 447 23.21 12.68 10.08
CA THR A 447 21.80 12.25 10.11
C THR A 447 21.05 12.75 8.87
N ALA A 448 21.14 14.04 8.58
CA ALA A 448 20.49 14.60 7.40
C ALA A 448 21.10 14.08 6.08
N ASN A 449 22.43 13.92 6.01
CA ASN A 449 23.12 13.43 4.82
C ASN A 449 22.70 11.98 4.49
N VAL A 450 22.70 11.10 5.46
CA VAL A 450 22.25 9.71 5.29
C VAL A 450 20.78 9.66 4.88
N PHE A 451 19.92 10.40 5.60
CA PHE A 451 18.51 10.46 5.28
C PHE A 451 18.26 10.92 3.83
N LEU A 452 18.79 12.10 3.44
CA LEU A 452 18.55 12.65 2.10
C LEU A 452 19.14 11.75 1.00
N SER A 453 20.31 11.15 1.23
CA SER A 453 20.92 10.24 0.27
C SER A 453 20.08 8.99 0.02
N ILE A 454 19.52 8.39 1.08
CA ILE A 454 18.66 7.20 0.98
C ILE A 454 17.31 7.58 0.35
N CYS A 455 16.66 8.62 0.85
CA CYS A 455 15.30 8.95 0.45
C CYS A 455 15.21 9.56 -0.95
N LEU A 456 16.06 10.54 -1.28
CA LEU A 456 16.00 11.19 -2.59
C LEU A 456 16.47 10.31 -3.75
N SER A 457 17.29 9.29 -3.48
CA SER A 457 17.69 8.32 -4.51
C SER A 457 16.55 7.38 -4.91
N MET A 458 15.45 7.28 -4.15
CA MET A 458 14.33 6.42 -4.51
C MET A 458 13.67 6.80 -5.84
N LEU A 459 13.54 8.10 -6.15
CA LEU A 459 12.92 8.53 -7.41
C LEU A 459 13.70 8.02 -8.64
N PRO A 460 15.01 8.33 -8.81
CA PRO A 460 15.76 7.81 -9.95
C PRO A 460 15.83 6.27 -9.97
N VAL A 461 16.01 5.61 -8.82
CA VAL A 461 16.07 4.15 -8.74
C VAL A 461 14.76 3.52 -9.18
N THR A 462 13.63 4.06 -8.76
CA THR A 462 12.32 3.54 -9.17
C THR A 462 12.12 3.71 -10.67
N ALA A 463 12.40 4.90 -11.23
CA ALA A 463 12.30 5.13 -12.67
C ALA A 463 13.24 4.21 -13.48
N PHE A 464 14.51 4.02 -13.06
CA PHE A 464 15.43 3.07 -13.69
C PHE A 464 14.92 1.63 -13.60
N THR A 465 14.26 1.26 -12.51
CA THR A 465 13.67 -0.08 -12.38
C THR A 465 12.51 -0.26 -13.35
N PHE A 466 11.65 0.76 -13.55
CA PHE A 466 10.60 0.73 -14.57
C PHE A 466 11.16 0.57 -15.99
N ILE A 467 12.28 1.21 -16.29
CA ILE A 467 12.99 1.02 -17.57
C ILE A 467 13.54 -0.42 -17.65
N ALA A 468 14.21 -0.89 -16.60
CA ALA A 468 14.84 -2.20 -16.58
C ALA A 468 13.85 -3.35 -16.78
N ILE A 469 12.67 -3.31 -16.15
CA ILE A 469 11.63 -4.34 -16.30
C ILE A 469 11.00 -4.38 -17.70
N LYS A 470 11.08 -3.29 -18.47
CA LYS A 470 10.63 -3.27 -19.87
C LYS A 470 11.68 -3.83 -20.83
N ILE A 471 12.95 -3.78 -20.46
CA ILE A 471 14.05 -4.25 -21.30
C ILE A 471 14.35 -5.73 -21.03
N ALA A 472 14.30 -6.14 -19.76
CA ALA A 472 14.63 -7.49 -19.33
C ALA A 472 13.54 -8.52 -19.68
N SER A 473 13.97 -9.76 -19.91
CA SER A 473 13.08 -10.92 -20.09
C SER A 473 13.89 -12.18 -19.71
N PRO A 474 13.38 -13.02 -18.78
CA PRO A 474 12.17 -12.85 -17.98
C PRO A 474 12.34 -11.86 -16.83
N VAL A 475 11.22 -11.25 -16.38
CA VAL A 475 11.19 -10.42 -15.17
C VAL A 475 10.62 -11.25 -14.02
N THR A 476 11.45 -11.53 -13.03
CA THR A 476 11.09 -12.29 -11.84
C THR A 476 11.15 -11.43 -10.58
N GLN A 477 10.60 -11.90 -9.47
CA GLN A 477 10.73 -11.25 -8.17
C GLN A 477 12.21 -11.01 -7.81
N GLU A 478 13.08 -11.99 -8.05
CA GLU A 478 14.51 -11.91 -7.75
C GLU A 478 15.20 -10.83 -8.57
N PHE A 479 14.82 -10.69 -9.87
CA PHE A 479 15.33 -9.63 -10.73
C PHE A 479 14.96 -8.25 -10.17
N ILE A 480 13.68 -8.02 -9.85
CA ILE A 480 13.20 -6.73 -9.32
C ILE A 480 13.92 -6.39 -8.01
N TYR A 481 14.03 -7.35 -7.08
CA TYR A 481 14.72 -7.16 -5.81
C TYR A 481 16.19 -6.83 -5.99
N ALA A 482 16.89 -7.62 -6.80
CA ALA A 482 18.31 -7.44 -7.04
C ALA A 482 18.60 -6.10 -7.70
N PHE A 483 17.85 -5.75 -8.74
CA PHE A 483 18.04 -4.50 -9.46
C PHE A 483 17.73 -3.29 -8.58
N TYR A 484 16.54 -3.27 -7.93
CA TYR A 484 16.11 -2.14 -7.11
C TYR A 484 17.03 -1.90 -5.92
N PHE A 485 17.26 -2.91 -5.10
CA PHE A 485 18.03 -2.73 -3.86
C PHE A 485 19.52 -2.52 -4.11
N ARG A 486 20.12 -3.15 -5.11
CA ARG A 486 21.52 -2.89 -5.48
C ARG A 486 21.69 -1.47 -6.02
N SER A 487 20.83 -1.03 -6.93
CA SER A 487 20.86 0.33 -7.47
C SER A 487 20.64 1.36 -6.36
N TRP A 488 19.67 1.11 -5.48
CA TRP A 488 19.38 2.00 -4.35
C TRP A 488 20.55 2.09 -3.37
N LEU A 489 21.19 0.98 -3.06
CA LEU A 489 22.38 0.96 -2.21
C LEU A 489 23.55 1.73 -2.85
N ILE A 490 23.84 1.47 -4.13
CA ILE A 490 24.97 2.09 -4.84
C ILE A 490 24.76 3.62 -4.91
N ILE A 491 23.60 4.09 -5.34
CA ILE A 491 23.32 5.52 -5.47
C ILE A 491 23.30 6.20 -4.10
N SER A 492 22.69 5.57 -3.09
CA SER A 492 22.68 6.09 -1.72
C SER A 492 24.08 6.20 -1.14
N LEU A 493 24.91 5.17 -1.27
CA LEU A 493 26.30 5.19 -0.79
C LEU A 493 27.13 6.26 -1.50
N TYR A 494 26.98 6.43 -2.82
CA TYR A 494 27.65 7.48 -3.57
C TYR A 494 27.38 8.86 -2.96
N TYR A 495 26.11 9.20 -2.68
CA TYR A 495 25.77 10.50 -2.10
C TYR A 495 26.15 10.62 -0.61
N ILE A 496 26.08 9.54 0.16
CA ILE A 496 26.55 9.52 1.55
C ILE A 496 28.02 9.85 1.63
N ILE A 497 28.85 9.24 0.77
CA ILE A 497 30.31 9.46 0.72
C ILE A 497 30.64 10.86 0.24
N ARG A 498 29.87 11.37 -0.72
CA ARG A 498 30.11 12.70 -1.33
C ARG A 498 29.83 13.87 -0.39
N ARG A 499 28.98 13.68 0.64
CA ARG A 499 28.71 14.65 1.72
C ARG A 499 28.27 16.05 1.27
N ASN A 500 27.50 16.15 0.20
CA ASN A 500 27.04 17.41 -0.35
C ASN A 500 25.52 17.41 -0.57
N LEU A 501 24.77 17.92 0.41
CA LEU A 501 23.30 17.89 0.42
C LEU A 501 22.69 18.60 -0.81
N ASN A 502 23.29 19.72 -1.24
CA ASN A 502 22.77 20.46 -2.40
C ASN A 502 22.95 19.67 -3.69
N ARG A 503 24.11 19.05 -3.87
CA ARG A 503 24.33 18.20 -5.04
C ARG A 503 23.48 16.94 -4.98
N THR A 504 23.35 16.32 -3.84
CA THR A 504 22.43 15.17 -3.65
C THR A 504 21.04 15.53 -4.13
N ASN A 505 20.47 16.65 -3.66
CA ASN A 505 19.13 17.07 -4.05
C ASN A 505 19.02 17.35 -5.55
N ARG A 506 19.95 18.12 -6.13
CA ARG A 506 19.90 18.48 -7.55
C ARG A 506 20.13 17.32 -8.48
N GLU A 507 21.14 16.50 -8.20
CA GLU A 507 21.52 15.38 -9.06
C GLU A 507 20.48 14.26 -9.02
N THR A 508 19.93 13.93 -7.84
CA THR A 508 18.84 12.93 -7.75
C THR A 508 17.56 13.42 -8.44
N LEU A 509 17.26 14.72 -8.33
CA LEU A 509 16.10 15.31 -9.00
C LEU A 509 16.28 15.29 -10.53
N PHE A 510 17.48 15.66 -11.03
CA PHE A 510 17.80 15.60 -12.46
C PHE A 510 17.78 14.17 -13.01
N LEU A 511 18.48 13.26 -12.34
CA LEU A 511 18.50 11.84 -12.75
C LEU A 511 17.10 11.23 -12.72
N GLY A 512 16.33 11.56 -11.67
CA GLY A 512 14.93 11.13 -11.55
C GLY A 512 14.06 11.70 -12.67
N ALA A 513 14.23 12.97 -13.02
CA ALA A 513 13.48 13.63 -14.10
C ALA A 513 13.77 13.00 -15.45
N VAL A 514 15.05 12.82 -15.79
CA VAL A 514 15.46 12.20 -17.07
C VAL A 514 14.97 10.77 -17.15
N ALA A 515 15.19 9.97 -16.10
CA ALA A 515 14.75 8.59 -16.08
C ALA A 515 13.21 8.47 -16.18
N ALA A 516 12.46 9.36 -15.49
CA ALA A 516 10.99 9.38 -15.52
C ALA A 516 10.45 9.67 -16.94
N ILE A 517 11.07 10.63 -17.66
CA ILE A 517 10.71 10.93 -19.06
C ILE A 517 11.06 9.75 -19.98
N LEU A 518 12.13 9.02 -19.70
CA LEU A 518 12.54 7.86 -20.49
C LEU A 518 11.62 6.65 -20.29
N VAL A 519 10.88 6.52 -19.18
CA VAL A 519 9.96 5.40 -18.95
C VAL A 519 8.95 5.24 -20.09
N PRO A 520 8.10 6.23 -20.42
CA PRO A 520 7.13 6.10 -21.53
C PRO A 520 7.80 5.93 -22.89
N ILE A 521 8.99 6.51 -23.09
CA ILE A 521 9.74 6.37 -24.36
C ILE A 521 10.19 4.91 -24.54
N VAL A 522 10.81 4.31 -23.52
CA VAL A 522 11.23 2.91 -23.56
C VAL A 522 10.04 1.99 -23.69
N ASN A 523 8.92 2.27 -23.01
CA ASN A 523 7.69 1.51 -23.16
C ASN A 523 7.19 1.53 -24.61
N GLY A 524 7.08 2.70 -25.23
CA GLY A 524 6.64 2.87 -26.63
C GLY A 524 7.54 2.12 -27.61
N ILE A 525 8.87 2.22 -27.46
CA ILE A 525 9.83 1.51 -28.31
C ILE A 525 9.70 -0.02 -28.17
N LYS A 526 9.52 -0.52 -26.93
CA LYS A 526 9.47 -1.97 -26.68
C LYS A 526 8.14 -2.62 -27.04
N THR A 527 7.04 -1.91 -26.88
CA THR A 527 5.69 -2.46 -27.11
C THR A 527 5.11 -2.11 -28.48
N GLY A 528 5.69 -1.12 -29.17
CA GLY A 528 5.11 -0.54 -30.38
C GLY A 528 3.87 0.32 -30.12
N CYS A 529 3.45 0.46 -28.86
CA CYS A 529 2.27 1.22 -28.45
C CYS A 529 2.71 2.41 -27.60
N TRP A 530 2.52 3.60 -28.12
CA TRP A 530 2.82 4.84 -27.39
C TRP A 530 1.69 5.19 -26.42
N PHE A 531 1.95 6.06 -25.44
CA PHE A 531 0.96 6.42 -24.44
C PHE A 531 -0.31 7.06 -25.05
N TRP A 532 -0.20 7.83 -26.15
CA TRP A 532 -1.35 8.37 -26.87
C TRP A 532 -2.17 7.28 -27.58
N ASP A 533 -1.54 6.22 -28.10
CA ASP A 533 -2.25 5.08 -28.71
C ASP A 533 -3.08 4.35 -27.66
N ASN A 534 -2.55 4.18 -26.45
CA ASN A 534 -3.26 3.60 -25.32
C ASN A 534 -4.47 4.47 -24.90
N PHE A 535 -4.31 5.80 -24.93
CA PHE A 535 -5.41 6.73 -24.67
C PHE A 535 -6.51 6.63 -25.72
N ILE A 536 -6.15 6.71 -27.00
CA ILE A 536 -7.10 6.63 -28.13
C ILE A 536 -7.83 5.27 -28.14
N SER A 537 -7.12 4.19 -27.81
CA SER A 537 -7.68 2.83 -27.75
C SER A 537 -8.49 2.56 -26.48
N GLY A 538 -8.64 3.54 -25.56
CA GLY A 538 -9.37 3.40 -24.31
C GLY A 538 -8.69 2.51 -23.25
N LYS A 539 -7.40 2.16 -23.42
CA LYS A 539 -6.61 1.38 -22.45
C LYS A 539 -6.07 2.28 -21.35
N MET A 540 -6.97 2.82 -20.54
CA MET A 540 -6.65 3.85 -19.55
C MET A 540 -5.67 3.38 -18.46
N ASP A 541 -5.67 2.11 -18.12
CA ASP A 541 -4.73 1.50 -17.16
C ASP A 541 -3.28 1.47 -17.66
N LEU A 542 -3.06 1.34 -18.96
CA LEU A 542 -1.73 1.45 -19.57
C LEU A 542 -1.32 2.92 -19.71
N PHE A 543 -2.25 3.76 -20.21
CA PHE A 543 -2.02 5.18 -20.41
C PHE A 543 -1.58 5.90 -19.14
N ILE A 544 -2.27 5.66 -18.02
CA ILE A 544 -2.07 6.45 -16.79
C ILE A 544 -0.67 6.27 -16.19
N VAL A 545 -0.04 5.11 -16.37
CA VAL A 545 1.32 4.86 -15.85
C VAL A 545 2.35 5.67 -16.63
N ASP A 546 2.29 5.64 -17.95
CA ASP A 546 3.17 6.47 -18.80
C ASP A 546 2.96 7.96 -18.55
N PHE A 547 1.70 8.39 -18.41
CA PHE A 547 1.34 9.77 -18.12
C PHE A 547 1.87 10.24 -16.77
N LEU A 548 1.73 9.41 -15.72
CA LEU A 548 2.27 9.75 -14.39
C LEU A 548 3.78 9.90 -14.40
N TRP A 549 4.51 9.03 -15.08
CA TRP A 549 5.96 9.14 -15.20
C TRP A 549 6.37 10.37 -15.99
N LEU A 550 5.69 10.68 -17.09
CA LEU A 550 5.94 11.88 -17.87
C LEU A 550 5.70 13.16 -17.04
N LEU A 551 4.57 13.20 -16.30
CA LEU A 551 4.24 14.33 -15.44
C LEU A 551 5.27 14.50 -14.31
N LEU A 552 5.66 13.43 -13.63
CA LEU A 552 6.70 13.45 -12.60
C LEU A 552 8.03 13.93 -13.18
N GLY A 553 8.39 13.48 -14.37
CA GLY A 553 9.60 13.89 -15.07
C GLY A 553 9.60 15.39 -15.38
N ILE A 554 8.52 15.91 -15.96
CA ILE A 554 8.37 17.33 -16.30
C ILE A 554 8.40 18.20 -15.04
N VAL A 555 7.65 17.84 -14.00
CA VAL A 555 7.63 18.58 -12.73
C VAL A 555 9.02 18.57 -12.08
N SER A 556 9.67 17.43 -12.01
CA SER A 556 11.01 17.29 -11.43
C SER A 556 12.06 18.10 -12.20
N LEU A 557 11.99 18.10 -13.54
CA LEU A 557 12.87 18.89 -14.39
C LEU A 557 12.62 20.40 -14.20
N SER A 558 11.36 20.81 -14.10
CA SER A 558 10.99 22.21 -13.86
C SER A 558 11.53 22.71 -12.51
N VAL A 559 11.39 21.89 -11.46
CA VAL A 559 11.96 22.21 -10.14
C VAL A 559 13.48 22.25 -10.19
N PHE A 560 14.13 21.33 -10.91
CA PHE A 560 15.58 21.32 -11.10
C PHE A 560 16.05 22.61 -11.79
N MET A 561 15.41 23.03 -12.89
CA MET A 561 15.74 24.26 -13.60
C MET A 561 15.55 25.50 -12.71
N TYR A 562 14.48 25.55 -11.94
CA TYR A 562 14.26 26.60 -10.94
C TYR A 562 15.39 26.64 -9.89
N LEU A 563 15.85 25.48 -9.39
CA LEU A 563 16.95 25.39 -8.44
C LEU A 563 18.30 25.82 -9.05
N LEU A 564 18.52 25.65 -10.36
CA LEU A 564 19.71 26.13 -11.06
C LEU A 564 19.69 27.64 -11.23
N SER A 565 18.56 28.22 -11.63
CA SER A 565 18.40 29.67 -11.87
C SER A 565 18.39 30.49 -10.57
N SER A 566 18.07 29.85 -9.45
CA SER A 566 18.00 30.51 -8.14
C SER A 566 19.41 30.86 -7.63
N LYS A 567 19.76 32.14 -7.63
CA LYS A 567 21.02 32.68 -7.07
C LYS A 567 21.16 32.49 -5.54
N ARG A 568 20.17 31.86 -4.89
CA ARG A 568 20.05 31.63 -3.42
C ARG A 568 20.88 30.46 -2.90
N VAL A 569 21.77 29.92 -3.70
CA VAL A 569 22.57 28.73 -3.41
C VAL A 569 23.49 28.86 -2.18
N GLY A 570 23.63 30.08 -1.62
CA GLY A 570 24.58 30.38 -0.57
C GLY A 570 24.21 29.99 0.88
N ASP A 571 22.93 29.91 1.22
CA ASP A 571 22.51 29.85 2.65
C ASP A 571 22.41 28.43 3.27
N VAL A 572 22.38 27.38 2.45
CA VAL A 572 22.40 25.98 2.93
C VAL A 572 23.71 25.28 2.52
N SER A 573 24.54 25.96 1.74
CA SER A 573 25.71 25.40 1.05
C SER A 573 27.01 25.49 1.83
N HIS A 574 27.03 26.01 3.03
CA HIS A 574 28.16 25.72 3.89
C HIS A 574 27.84 24.47 4.73
N PRO A 575 28.10 23.24 4.22
CA PRO A 575 28.69 22.32 5.13
C PRO A 575 29.87 23.11 5.66
N VAL A 576 29.91 23.33 6.95
CA VAL A 576 31.18 23.67 7.57
C VAL A 576 32.20 22.82 6.83
N GLN A 577 33.00 23.43 5.95
CA GLN A 577 34.25 22.85 5.54
C GLN A 577 34.94 22.61 6.86
N TYR A 578 34.78 21.43 7.40
CA TYR A 578 35.64 20.91 8.42
C TYR A 578 36.99 20.82 7.74
N ASN A 579 37.68 21.95 7.67
CA ASN A 579 39.11 21.98 7.49
C ASN A 579 39.67 21.15 8.64
N LEU A 580 39.89 19.87 8.35
CA LEU A 580 40.69 18.98 9.19
C LEU A 580 42.15 19.50 9.33
N SER A 581 42.47 20.64 8.70
CA SER A 581 43.79 21.28 8.73
C SER A 581 43.99 22.30 9.84
N ARG A 582 43.01 22.59 10.70
CA ARG A 582 43.28 23.28 11.96
C ARG A 582 43.44 22.28 13.09
N LYS A 583 44.42 21.39 12.95
CA LYS A 583 45.11 20.80 14.07
C LYS A 583 46.29 21.68 14.46
N ALA A 584 46.45 21.78 15.74
CA ALA A 584 47.64 22.17 16.45
C ALA A 584 48.08 23.64 16.34
N LYS A 585 47.60 24.45 17.21
CA LYS A 585 48.45 25.25 18.07
C LYS A 585 47.82 25.30 19.46
#